data_1ac1983701b1d7b63b79d73e55474db2
#
_entry.id   1ac1983701b1d7b63b79d73e55474db2
#
_cell.length_a   1.000
_cell.length_b   1.000
_cell.length_c   1.000
_cell.angle_alpha   90.00
_cell.angle_beta   90.00
_cell.angle_gamma   90.00
#
_symmetry.space_group_name_H-M   'P 1'
#
loop_
_entity.id
_entity.type
_entity.pdbx_description
1 polymer ?
#
loop_
_entity_poly.entity_id
_entity_poly.type
_entity_poly.pdbx_seq_one_letter_code
_entity_poly.pdbx_strand_id
1 'polypeptide(L)'
;MKIGISDIRIFLPLNYLDFSVLLENPLYSSNEVFLKKINRAIDATLQKGFRFTSPNEDSVTMASSAVKLIFDNNNLDLNKIRMLLGGTETGVDHSKAISSYVFGALKQAGICLGNNFLTFQVQHACAGAAISLHTVASILSHSNNSEYGIVFSSDIAHYSNLTTAEITQGAGATAILVEKNPKLLSINLSEFGVYTDDVDDFFRPFGSVEAKVRGQYSVECYNNANENALKDFAAKKQLNIKDLFSNYRFILHVPFAKMPIDSMHYILKKYYSDDESVRNAYLESIDFYDGVEAAMEVGNLYTGSIFLSLAFYLKRVFSKKDITGEKILFCSYGSGNIMIIYEFTIEKGAFDIVKLWDLDGLIKNRNNVNFEEYKDFFQNKIVPGESKGFYLKELRNDGYRVYGYRA
;
A
#
# COMPACT_ATOMS: atom_id res chain seq x y z
N MET A 1 -17.36 21.91 -4.33
CA MET A 1 -17.39 20.65 -5.11
C MET A 1 -16.47 19.66 -4.42
N LYS A 2 -16.92 18.44 -4.16
CA LYS A 2 -16.10 17.38 -3.53
C LYS A 2 -15.08 16.85 -4.53
N ILE A 3 -13.93 16.40 -4.04
CA ILE A 3 -12.87 15.71 -4.78
C ILE A 3 -12.46 14.47 -3.98
N GLY A 4 -12.06 13.40 -4.64
CA GLY A 4 -11.61 12.22 -3.90
C GLY A 4 -11.55 10.95 -4.74
N ILE A 5 -11.69 9.82 -4.07
CA ILE A 5 -11.52 8.48 -4.63
C ILE A 5 -12.87 7.93 -5.09
N SER A 6 -12.92 7.42 -6.34
CA SER A 6 -14.12 6.75 -6.88
C SER A 6 -13.96 5.23 -6.96
N ASP A 7 -12.74 4.72 -7.10
CA ASP A 7 -12.47 3.27 -7.09
C ASP A 7 -11.03 3.00 -6.62
N ILE A 8 -10.82 1.81 -6.04
CA ILE A 8 -9.52 1.27 -5.67
C ILE A 8 -9.42 -0.14 -6.25
N ARG A 9 -8.33 -0.42 -6.96
CA ARG A 9 -8.03 -1.75 -7.47
C ARG A 9 -6.67 -2.23 -6.97
N ILE A 10 -6.58 -3.51 -6.71
CA ILE A 10 -5.39 -4.15 -6.13
C ILE A 10 -4.96 -5.26 -7.07
N PHE A 11 -3.66 -5.35 -7.32
CA PHE A 11 -3.02 -6.46 -7.98
C PHE A 11 -2.01 -7.09 -7.04
N LEU A 12 -2.09 -8.42 -6.90
CA LEU A 12 -1.11 -9.21 -6.15
C LEU A 12 -0.49 -10.24 -7.08
N PRO A 13 0.83 -10.45 -7.05
CA PRO A 13 1.47 -11.59 -7.72
C PRO A 13 0.84 -12.91 -7.24
N LEU A 14 0.85 -13.92 -8.10
CA LEU A 14 0.24 -15.20 -7.75
C LEU A 14 1.06 -16.02 -6.76
N ASN A 15 2.38 -15.88 -6.75
CA ASN A 15 3.24 -16.66 -5.87
C ASN A 15 3.03 -16.25 -4.41
N TYR A 16 2.89 -17.24 -3.55
CA TYR A 16 2.72 -17.08 -2.11
C TYR A 16 3.64 -18.05 -1.38
N LEU A 17 4.44 -17.53 -0.48
CA LEU A 17 5.29 -18.31 0.42
C LEU A 17 4.65 -18.38 1.80
N ASP A 18 4.22 -19.58 2.19
CA ASP A 18 3.82 -19.87 3.56
C ASP A 18 5.07 -20.02 4.44
N PHE A 19 5.04 -19.51 5.66
CA PHE A 19 6.22 -19.59 6.54
C PHE A 19 6.57 -21.00 7.00
N SER A 20 5.63 -21.95 6.95
CA SER A 20 5.96 -23.37 7.18
C SER A 20 7.05 -23.85 6.22
N VAL A 21 7.01 -23.39 4.94
CA VAL A 21 8.02 -23.73 3.93
C VAL A 21 9.42 -23.22 4.32
N LEU A 22 9.50 -21.99 4.88
CA LEU A 22 10.77 -21.47 5.38
C LEU A 22 11.26 -22.25 6.59
N LEU A 23 10.38 -22.48 7.56
CA LEU A 23 10.71 -23.12 8.82
C LEU A 23 11.15 -24.58 8.65
N GLU A 24 10.63 -25.28 7.65
CA GLU A 24 11.02 -26.66 7.30
C GLU A 24 12.33 -26.72 6.51
N ASN A 25 12.75 -25.63 5.87
CA ASN A 25 13.96 -25.63 5.05
C ASN A 25 15.23 -25.68 5.93
N PRO A 26 16.21 -26.54 5.61
CA PRO A 26 17.47 -26.67 6.37
C PRO A 26 18.25 -25.36 6.54
N LEU A 27 18.14 -24.40 5.65
CA LEU A 27 18.78 -23.08 5.79
C LEU A 27 18.31 -22.33 7.04
N TYR A 28 17.07 -22.57 7.47
CA TYR A 28 16.45 -21.96 8.65
C TYR A 28 16.43 -22.90 9.86
N SER A 29 16.10 -24.18 9.64
CA SER A 29 15.85 -25.15 10.71
C SER A 29 17.12 -25.74 11.31
N SER A 30 18.25 -25.77 10.57
CA SER A 30 19.53 -26.34 11.10
C SER A 30 20.17 -25.52 12.22
N ASN A 31 19.81 -24.24 12.37
CA ASN A 31 20.28 -23.37 13.43
C ASN A 31 19.16 -23.08 14.44
N GLU A 32 19.12 -23.81 15.55
CA GLU A 32 18.05 -23.66 16.56
C GLU A 32 17.92 -22.23 17.12
N VAL A 33 19.03 -21.48 17.26
CA VAL A 33 18.99 -20.10 17.77
C VAL A 33 18.32 -19.19 16.76
N PHE A 34 18.63 -19.37 15.49
CA PHE A 34 18.00 -18.59 14.42
C PHE A 34 16.53 -18.96 14.25
N LEU A 35 16.20 -20.25 14.27
CA LEU A 35 14.83 -20.75 14.19
C LEU A 35 13.95 -20.16 15.31
N LYS A 36 14.46 -20.11 16.56
CA LYS A 36 13.76 -19.45 17.67
C LYS A 36 13.54 -17.96 17.44
N LYS A 37 14.51 -17.25 16.82
CA LYS A 37 14.37 -15.82 16.49
C LYS A 37 13.32 -15.58 15.42
N ILE A 38 13.30 -16.39 14.35
CA ILE A 38 12.29 -16.30 13.27
C ILE A 38 10.89 -16.56 13.81
N ASN A 39 10.69 -17.63 14.60
CA ASN A 39 9.38 -17.91 15.19
C ASN A 39 8.87 -16.74 16.05
N ARG A 40 9.73 -16.17 16.91
CA ARG A 40 9.36 -14.99 17.70
C ARG A 40 9.02 -13.78 16.81
N ALA A 41 9.69 -13.60 15.68
CA ALA A 41 9.42 -12.52 14.76
C ALA A 41 8.07 -12.73 14.03
N ILE A 42 7.74 -13.97 13.65
CA ILE A 42 6.43 -14.33 13.10
C ILE A 42 5.32 -13.99 14.10
N ASP A 43 5.45 -14.44 15.36
CA ASP A 43 4.49 -14.12 16.42
C ASP A 43 4.37 -12.60 16.67
N ALA A 44 5.51 -11.90 16.66
CA ALA A 44 5.57 -10.46 16.92
C ALA A 44 5.03 -9.60 15.75
N THR A 45 4.90 -10.16 14.56
CA THR A 45 4.38 -9.43 13.37
C THR A 45 2.97 -9.86 12.97
N LEU A 46 2.50 -11.01 13.47
CA LEU A 46 1.26 -11.69 13.07
C LEU A 46 1.24 -12.10 11.60
N GLN A 47 2.40 -12.18 10.95
CA GLN A 47 2.50 -12.59 9.55
C GLN A 47 2.40 -14.11 9.42
N LYS A 48 1.77 -14.59 8.34
CA LYS A 48 1.61 -16.01 8.01
C LYS A 48 2.42 -16.40 6.78
N GLY A 49 2.66 -15.44 5.91
CA GLY A 49 3.37 -15.59 4.66
C GLY A 49 3.37 -14.28 3.88
N PHE A 50 3.83 -14.31 2.65
CA PHE A 50 3.81 -13.14 1.78
C PHE A 50 3.70 -13.48 0.30
N ARG A 51 3.21 -12.50 -0.48
CA ARG A 51 3.21 -12.51 -1.95
C ARG A 51 4.55 -12.06 -2.48
N PHE A 52 5.01 -12.67 -3.58
CA PHE A 52 6.26 -12.28 -4.24
C PHE A 52 6.18 -12.45 -5.76
N THR A 53 7.00 -11.70 -6.48
CA THR A 53 7.01 -11.65 -7.94
C THR A 53 7.70 -12.86 -8.56
N SER A 54 7.26 -13.25 -9.75
CA SER A 54 8.02 -14.11 -10.66
C SER A 54 9.22 -13.34 -11.26
N PRO A 55 10.26 -14.01 -11.79
CA PRO A 55 11.44 -13.33 -12.33
C PRO A 55 11.18 -12.33 -13.46
N ASN A 56 10.06 -12.45 -14.18
CA ASN A 56 9.63 -11.55 -15.25
C ASN A 56 8.55 -10.53 -14.83
N GLU A 57 8.29 -10.44 -13.54
CA GLU A 57 7.44 -9.43 -12.93
C GLU A 57 8.27 -8.42 -12.14
N ASP A 58 7.88 -7.15 -12.19
CA ASP A 58 8.47 -6.06 -11.41
C ASP A 58 7.44 -4.99 -11.06
N SER A 59 7.90 -3.90 -10.47
CA SER A 59 7.01 -2.80 -10.07
C SER A 59 6.22 -2.21 -11.25
N VAL A 60 6.76 -2.22 -12.47
CA VAL A 60 6.05 -1.72 -13.66
C VAL A 60 4.94 -2.67 -14.09
N THR A 61 5.21 -3.97 -14.10
CA THR A 61 4.22 -4.98 -14.52
C THR A 61 3.04 -5.04 -13.55
N MET A 62 3.32 -4.99 -12.25
CA MET A 62 2.28 -4.96 -11.22
C MET A 62 1.46 -3.66 -11.27
N ALA A 63 2.13 -2.49 -11.37
CA ALA A 63 1.45 -1.21 -11.53
C ALA A 63 0.53 -1.19 -12.76
N SER A 64 1.03 -1.68 -13.91
CA SER A 64 0.26 -1.75 -15.15
C SER A 64 -0.97 -2.63 -15.00
N SER A 65 -0.84 -3.75 -14.27
CA SER A 65 -1.95 -4.65 -13.97
C SER A 65 -3.00 -3.98 -13.09
N ALA A 66 -2.60 -3.30 -12.01
CA ALA A 66 -3.53 -2.59 -11.13
C ALA A 66 -4.22 -1.43 -11.85
N VAL A 67 -3.48 -0.65 -12.65
CA VAL A 67 -4.05 0.46 -13.44
C VAL A 67 -5.00 -0.05 -14.53
N LYS A 68 -4.66 -1.18 -15.19
CA LYS A 68 -5.57 -1.80 -16.16
C LYS A 68 -6.90 -2.19 -15.52
N LEU A 69 -6.89 -2.70 -14.27
CA LEU A 69 -8.13 -3.02 -13.54
C LEU A 69 -9.02 -1.77 -13.33
N ILE A 70 -8.47 -0.57 -13.18
CA ILE A 70 -9.28 0.66 -13.16
C ILE A 70 -10.01 0.84 -14.48
N PHE A 71 -9.32 0.68 -15.61
CA PHE A 71 -9.95 0.84 -16.95
C PHE A 71 -10.96 -0.26 -17.25
N ASP A 72 -10.67 -1.51 -16.86
CA ASP A 72 -11.56 -2.65 -17.11
C ASP A 72 -12.89 -2.55 -16.31
N ASN A 73 -12.88 -1.89 -15.17
CA ASN A 73 -14.02 -1.84 -14.25
C ASN A 73 -14.74 -0.49 -14.21
N ASN A 74 -14.23 0.50 -14.92
CA ASN A 74 -14.82 1.84 -14.98
C ASN A 74 -14.92 2.29 -16.43
N ASN A 75 -16.10 2.73 -16.83
CA ASN A 75 -16.32 3.28 -18.19
C ASN A 75 -15.76 4.71 -18.27
N LEU A 76 -14.44 4.84 -18.45
CA LEU A 76 -13.74 6.11 -18.49
C LEU A 76 -13.51 6.58 -19.92
N ASP A 77 -13.72 7.86 -20.17
CA ASP A 77 -13.23 8.52 -21.38
C ASP A 77 -11.72 8.74 -21.24
N LEU A 78 -10.93 7.96 -21.98
CA LEU A 78 -9.46 7.99 -21.92
C LEU A 78 -8.89 9.38 -22.28
N ASN A 79 -9.59 10.20 -23.04
CA ASN A 79 -9.18 11.57 -23.38
C ASN A 79 -9.30 12.54 -22.21
N LYS A 80 -10.00 12.15 -21.15
CA LYS A 80 -10.16 12.92 -19.90
C LYS A 80 -9.18 12.53 -18.81
N ILE A 81 -8.31 11.56 -19.06
CA ILE A 81 -7.21 11.25 -18.14
C ILE A 81 -6.19 12.39 -18.18
N ARG A 82 -6.06 13.12 -17.10
CA ARG A 82 -5.17 14.28 -16.98
C ARG A 82 -3.91 14.00 -16.20
N MET A 83 -3.92 12.95 -15.37
CA MET A 83 -2.77 12.58 -14.56
C MET A 83 -2.67 11.06 -14.40
N LEU A 84 -1.42 10.57 -14.45
CA LEU A 84 -1.04 9.21 -14.11
C LEU A 84 0.23 9.29 -13.24
N LEU A 85 0.05 9.22 -11.93
CA LEU A 85 1.12 9.38 -10.95
C LEU A 85 1.40 8.08 -10.20
N GLY A 86 2.69 7.78 -10.03
CA GLY A 86 3.14 6.64 -9.25
C GLY A 86 3.75 7.05 -7.91
N GLY A 87 3.41 6.33 -6.84
CA GLY A 87 4.15 6.32 -5.59
C GLY A 87 4.87 5.00 -5.46
N THR A 88 6.20 5.00 -5.39
CA THR A 88 7.00 3.80 -5.23
C THR A 88 8.35 4.11 -4.61
N GLU A 89 8.87 3.18 -3.83
CA GLU A 89 10.25 3.19 -3.38
C GLU A 89 11.09 2.06 -4.01
N THR A 90 10.49 1.27 -4.90
CA THR A 90 11.14 0.15 -5.63
C THR A 90 11.07 0.35 -7.15
N GLY A 91 11.30 1.60 -7.58
CA GLY A 91 11.35 1.97 -8.99
C GLY A 91 12.45 1.23 -9.77
N VAL A 92 12.29 1.20 -11.09
CA VAL A 92 13.20 0.48 -12.00
C VAL A 92 14.23 1.38 -12.68
N ASP A 93 14.15 2.69 -12.44
CA ASP A 93 14.99 3.72 -13.09
C ASP A 93 15.11 4.92 -12.13
N HIS A 94 16.27 5.58 -12.13
CA HIS A 94 16.52 6.74 -11.27
C HIS A 94 16.15 8.07 -11.94
N SER A 95 15.86 8.07 -13.23
CA SER A 95 15.62 9.27 -14.05
C SER A 95 14.25 9.25 -14.71
N LYS A 96 13.94 8.14 -15.40
CA LYS A 96 12.65 7.96 -16.05
C LYS A 96 11.62 7.47 -15.03
N ALA A 97 10.57 8.24 -14.82
CA ALA A 97 9.52 7.91 -13.88
C ALA A 97 8.87 6.56 -14.19
N ILE A 98 8.54 5.77 -13.16
CA ILE A 98 7.82 4.50 -13.31
C ILE A 98 6.50 4.68 -14.07
N SER A 99 5.79 5.78 -13.86
CA SER A 99 4.54 6.12 -14.55
C SER A 99 4.70 6.23 -16.07
N SER A 100 5.89 6.63 -16.57
CA SER A 100 6.19 6.63 -18.01
C SER A 100 6.36 5.21 -18.56
N TYR A 101 6.92 4.30 -17.78
CA TYR A 101 6.97 2.88 -18.14
C TYR A 101 5.58 2.23 -18.13
N VAL A 102 4.78 2.51 -17.12
CA VAL A 102 3.38 2.05 -17.02
C VAL A 102 2.56 2.53 -18.20
N PHE A 103 2.68 3.81 -18.58
CA PHE A 103 2.03 4.35 -19.78
C PHE A 103 2.42 3.58 -21.06
N GLY A 104 3.71 3.27 -21.21
CA GLY A 104 4.19 2.47 -22.34
C GLY A 104 3.66 1.03 -22.34
N ALA A 105 3.59 0.40 -21.17
CA ALA A 105 3.04 -0.94 -20.99
C ALA A 105 1.53 -1.00 -21.27
N LEU A 106 0.76 -0.03 -20.81
CA LEU A 106 -0.68 0.07 -21.09
C LEU A 106 -1.01 0.12 -22.58
N LYS A 107 -0.16 0.77 -23.39
CA LYS A 107 -0.29 0.76 -24.86
C LYS A 107 -0.16 -0.65 -25.46
N GLN A 108 0.68 -1.53 -24.87
CA GLN A 108 0.79 -2.93 -25.31
C GLN A 108 -0.49 -3.72 -25.03
N ALA A 109 -1.29 -3.30 -24.05
CA ALA A 109 -2.59 -3.89 -23.72
C ALA A 109 -3.76 -3.21 -24.48
N GLY A 110 -3.47 -2.32 -25.46
CA GLY A 110 -4.48 -1.61 -26.24
C GLY A 110 -5.14 -0.43 -25.50
N ILE A 111 -4.64 -0.05 -24.33
CA ILE A 111 -5.13 1.12 -23.58
C ILE A 111 -4.32 2.34 -24.02
N CYS A 112 -4.89 3.07 -24.98
CA CYS A 112 -4.24 4.21 -25.61
C CYS A 112 -4.68 5.52 -24.96
N LEU A 113 -4.01 5.92 -23.90
CA LEU A 113 -4.13 7.28 -23.37
C LEU A 113 -3.54 8.27 -24.38
N GLY A 114 -4.11 9.47 -24.46
CA GLY A 114 -3.46 10.56 -25.21
C GLY A 114 -2.09 10.89 -24.63
N ASN A 115 -1.35 11.78 -25.28
CA ASN A 115 -0.03 12.22 -24.80
C ASN A 115 -0.09 13.49 -23.93
N ASN A 116 -1.30 14.07 -23.75
CA ASN A 116 -1.50 15.37 -23.09
C ASN A 116 -1.98 15.20 -21.65
N PHE A 117 -1.19 14.50 -20.83
CA PHE A 117 -1.44 14.32 -19.40
C PHE A 117 -0.14 14.46 -18.59
N LEU A 118 -0.30 14.85 -17.34
CA LEU A 118 0.83 14.98 -16.41
C LEU A 118 1.21 13.61 -15.86
N THR A 119 2.51 13.31 -15.88
CA THR A 119 3.03 12.05 -15.32
C THR A 119 4.36 12.28 -14.61
N PHE A 120 4.48 11.75 -13.40
CA PHE A 120 5.71 11.69 -12.60
C PHE A 120 5.56 10.65 -11.49
N GLN A 121 6.65 10.41 -10.75
CA GLN A 121 6.61 9.57 -9.56
C GLN A 121 6.97 10.38 -8.32
N VAL A 122 6.44 9.95 -7.18
CA VAL A 122 6.80 10.47 -5.85
C VAL A 122 7.52 9.36 -5.09
N GLN A 123 8.68 9.72 -4.56
CA GLN A 123 9.45 8.87 -3.65
C GLN A 123 9.51 9.55 -2.28
N HIS A 124 8.88 8.94 -1.30
CA HIS A 124 9.06 9.20 0.12
C HIS A 124 8.70 7.94 0.89
N ALA A 125 9.54 6.92 0.73
CA ALA A 125 9.29 5.60 1.26
C ALA A 125 7.80 5.20 1.09
N CYS A 126 7.15 4.63 2.11
CA CYS A 126 5.77 4.14 2.00
C CYS A 126 4.69 5.24 1.89
N ALA A 127 5.01 6.53 2.01
CA ALA A 127 4.04 7.63 1.86
C ALA A 127 3.83 8.11 0.41
N GLY A 128 4.66 7.66 -0.55
CA GLY A 128 4.69 8.19 -1.91
C GLY A 128 3.33 8.22 -2.62
N ALA A 129 2.52 7.15 -2.51
CA ALA A 129 1.20 7.11 -3.15
C ALA A 129 0.16 8.01 -2.45
N ALA A 130 0.23 8.17 -1.13
CA ALA A 130 -0.64 9.09 -0.40
C ALA A 130 -0.34 10.56 -0.76
N ILE A 131 0.94 10.90 -0.94
CA ILE A 131 1.37 12.23 -1.43
C ILE A 131 0.90 12.43 -2.87
N SER A 132 1.03 11.39 -3.72
CA SER A 132 0.52 11.42 -5.11
C SER A 132 -0.99 11.64 -5.15
N LEU A 133 -1.75 10.99 -4.26
CA LEU A 133 -3.19 11.17 -4.13
C LEU A 133 -3.55 12.62 -3.77
N HIS A 134 -2.87 13.20 -2.77
CA HIS A 134 -3.07 14.60 -2.40
C HIS A 134 -2.78 15.54 -3.58
N THR A 135 -1.67 15.29 -4.29
CA THR A 135 -1.27 16.09 -5.46
C THR A 135 -2.32 16.05 -6.56
N VAL A 136 -2.79 14.85 -6.94
CA VAL A 136 -3.82 14.65 -7.97
C VAL A 136 -5.12 15.31 -7.54
N ALA A 137 -5.58 15.08 -6.31
CA ALA A 137 -6.82 15.67 -5.80
C ALA A 137 -6.74 17.21 -5.77
N SER A 138 -5.60 17.78 -5.35
CA SER A 138 -5.39 19.23 -5.33
C SER A 138 -5.44 19.84 -6.74
N ILE A 139 -4.77 19.24 -7.72
CA ILE A 139 -4.77 19.75 -9.10
C ILE A 139 -6.18 19.63 -9.69
N LEU A 140 -6.84 18.49 -9.57
CA LEU A 140 -8.19 18.28 -10.11
C LEU A 140 -9.24 19.16 -9.42
N SER A 141 -9.06 19.53 -8.16
CA SER A 141 -10.00 20.43 -7.47
C SER A 141 -10.13 21.77 -8.16
N HIS A 142 -9.06 22.24 -8.81
CA HIS A 142 -8.98 23.50 -9.55
C HIS A 142 -9.29 23.35 -11.05
N SER A 143 -9.46 22.15 -11.57
CA SER A 143 -9.82 21.96 -12.98
C SER A 143 -11.30 22.33 -13.22
N ASN A 144 -11.63 22.80 -14.42
CA ASN A 144 -13.00 23.19 -14.76
C ASN A 144 -13.85 22.03 -15.31
N ASN A 145 -13.23 20.91 -15.66
CA ASN A 145 -13.84 19.80 -16.39
C ASN A 145 -13.97 18.53 -15.55
N SER A 146 -14.84 17.63 -15.99
CA SER A 146 -14.90 16.25 -15.48
C SER A 146 -13.69 15.47 -15.97
N GLU A 147 -12.59 15.61 -15.30
CA GLU A 147 -11.30 15.00 -15.59
C GLU A 147 -10.97 13.94 -14.55
N TYR A 148 -10.14 12.98 -14.94
CA TYR A 148 -9.71 11.88 -14.08
C TYR A 148 -8.23 11.96 -13.80
N GLY A 149 -7.87 11.57 -12.61
CA GLY A 149 -6.49 11.25 -12.22
C GLY A 149 -6.39 9.79 -11.78
N ILE A 150 -5.30 9.16 -12.16
CA ILE A 150 -4.97 7.82 -11.68
C ILE A 150 -3.71 7.92 -10.83
N VAL A 151 -3.80 7.44 -9.60
CA VAL A 151 -2.65 7.25 -8.71
C VAL A 151 -2.43 5.75 -8.59
N PHE A 152 -1.19 5.31 -8.63
CA PHE A 152 -0.86 3.92 -8.33
C PHE A 152 0.30 3.83 -7.33
N SER A 153 0.31 2.76 -6.57
CA SER A 153 1.48 2.26 -5.86
C SER A 153 1.92 0.95 -6.49
N SER A 154 3.21 0.67 -6.44
CA SER A 154 3.69 -0.66 -6.82
C SER A 154 5.06 -0.90 -6.24
N ASP A 155 5.17 -1.89 -5.38
CA ASP A 155 6.41 -2.15 -4.65
C ASP A 155 6.69 -3.65 -4.48
N ILE A 156 7.99 -3.92 -4.31
CA ILE A 156 8.55 -5.22 -3.92
C ILE A 156 9.37 -4.99 -2.66
N ALA A 157 8.83 -5.40 -1.52
CA ALA A 157 9.56 -5.34 -0.26
C ALA A 157 10.53 -6.50 -0.18
N HIS A 158 11.81 -6.20 -0.31
CA HIS A 158 12.89 -7.17 -0.23
C HIS A 158 13.90 -6.78 0.85
N TYR A 159 14.21 -7.73 1.73
CA TYR A 159 15.17 -7.58 2.82
C TYR A 159 16.29 -8.61 2.69
N SER A 160 17.34 -8.44 3.50
CA SER A 160 18.43 -9.42 3.54
C SER A 160 17.90 -10.79 3.96
N ASN A 161 18.28 -11.80 3.20
CA ASN A 161 17.92 -13.18 3.44
C ASN A 161 18.49 -13.68 4.78
N LEU A 162 17.87 -14.69 5.38
CA LEU A 162 18.23 -15.27 6.67
C LEU A 162 18.28 -14.24 7.80
N THR A 163 17.36 -13.27 7.75
CA THR A 163 17.14 -12.29 8.83
C THR A 163 15.70 -12.31 9.29
N THR A 164 15.44 -11.75 10.47
CA THR A 164 14.06 -11.61 10.97
C THR A 164 13.23 -10.60 10.16
N ALA A 165 13.84 -9.74 9.36
CA ALA A 165 13.15 -8.82 8.50
C ALA A 165 12.54 -9.52 7.25
N GLU A 166 13.10 -10.65 6.83
CA GLU A 166 12.65 -11.40 5.66
C GLU A 166 11.17 -11.79 5.73
N ILE A 167 10.65 -12.08 6.92
CA ILE A 167 9.23 -12.42 7.10
C ILE A 167 8.27 -11.27 6.86
N THR A 168 8.75 -10.03 6.79
CA THR A 168 7.94 -8.85 6.48
C THR A 168 8.05 -8.43 5.02
N GLN A 169 8.56 -9.29 4.13
CA GLN A 169 8.56 -9.08 2.69
C GLN A 169 7.14 -9.08 2.12
N GLY A 170 7.01 -8.67 0.88
CA GLY A 170 5.75 -8.68 0.15
C GLY A 170 5.89 -8.03 -1.22
N ALA A 171 4.91 -8.21 -2.09
CA ALA A 171 4.85 -7.56 -3.39
C ALA A 171 3.40 -7.33 -3.82
N GLY A 172 3.15 -6.20 -4.47
CA GLY A 172 1.85 -5.89 -5.04
C GLY A 172 1.73 -4.43 -5.47
N ALA A 173 0.59 -4.13 -6.06
CA ALA A 173 0.27 -2.80 -6.55
C ALA A 173 -1.18 -2.43 -6.21
N THR A 174 -1.42 -1.13 -6.04
CA THR A 174 -2.76 -0.57 -5.97
C THR A 174 -2.94 0.52 -7.02
N ALA A 175 -4.14 0.71 -7.52
CA ALA A 175 -4.49 1.83 -8.38
C ALA A 175 -5.76 2.50 -7.86
N ILE A 176 -5.78 3.82 -7.89
CA ILE A 176 -6.80 4.68 -7.31
C ILE A 176 -7.32 5.62 -8.39
N LEU A 177 -8.61 5.59 -8.64
CA LEU A 177 -9.30 6.55 -9.51
C LEU A 177 -9.70 7.77 -8.70
N VAL A 178 -9.23 8.94 -9.13
CA VAL A 178 -9.51 10.22 -8.48
C VAL A 178 -10.33 11.11 -9.44
N GLU A 179 -11.45 11.65 -8.95
CA GLU A 179 -12.31 12.54 -9.72
C GLU A 179 -13.09 13.50 -8.82
N LYS A 180 -13.71 14.52 -9.46
CA LYS A 180 -14.70 15.37 -8.81
C LYS A 180 -16.01 14.61 -8.61
N ASN A 181 -16.70 14.90 -7.49
CA ASN A 181 -17.89 14.18 -7.03
C ASN A 181 -17.63 12.67 -6.91
N PRO A 182 -16.65 12.27 -6.12
CA PRO A 182 -16.21 10.90 -6.00
C PRO A 182 -17.32 9.98 -5.50
N LYS A 183 -17.27 8.71 -5.91
CA LYS A 183 -18.29 7.72 -5.54
C LYS A 183 -17.98 7.03 -4.22
N LEU A 184 -16.70 6.88 -3.90
CA LEU A 184 -16.25 6.08 -2.75
C LEU A 184 -15.94 6.94 -1.53
N LEU A 185 -14.97 7.85 -1.65
CA LEU A 185 -14.47 8.68 -0.55
C LEU A 185 -14.17 10.09 -1.03
N SER A 186 -14.68 11.10 -0.35
CA SER A 186 -14.19 12.48 -0.54
C SER A 186 -13.05 12.77 0.44
N ILE A 187 -12.06 13.56 -0.02
CA ILE A 187 -10.92 14.00 0.77
C ILE A 187 -11.09 15.46 1.18
N ASN A 188 -10.78 15.79 2.44
CA ASN A 188 -10.60 17.17 2.88
C ASN A 188 -9.16 17.60 2.58
N LEU A 189 -8.99 18.50 1.63
CA LEU A 189 -7.67 19.03 1.24
C LEU A 189 -7.23 20.23 2.08
N SER A 190 -8.15 20.88 2.77
CA SER A 190 -7.87 22.12 3.51
C SER A 190 -7.12 21.87 4.81
N GLU A 191 -7.41 20.72 5.44
CA GLU A 191 -6.91 20.39 6.77
C GLU A 191 -6.42 18.95 6.78
N PHE A 192 -5.12 18.79 6.91
CA PHE A 192 -4.46 17.50 7.07
C PHE A 192 -3.40 17.61 8.16
N GLY A 193 -3.20 16.52 8.90
CA GLY A 193 -2.15 16.43 9.91
C GLY A 193 -0.83 16.03 9.26
N VAL A 194 0.29 16.57 9.77
CA VAL A 194 1.61 16.20 9.27
C VAL A 194 2.65 16.25 10.38
N TYR A 195 3.59 15.32 10.31
CA TYR A 195 4.83 15.33 11.08
C TYR A 195 5.97 14.83 10.20
N THR A 196 7.10 15.50 10.25
CA THR A 196 8.31 15.13 9.48
C THR A 196 9.53 15.25 10.39
N ASP A 197 10.44 14.28 10.26
CA ASP A 197 11.72 14.28 10.97
C ASP A 197 12.79 13.61 10.10
N ASP A 198 14.07 13.86 10.39
CA ASP A 198 15.19 13.18 9.73
C ASP A 198 15.67 12.03 10.62
N VAL A 199 15.29 10.80 10.26
CA VAL A 199 15.60 9.57 10.99
C VAL A 199 16.09 8.48 10.05
N ASP A 200 16.92 7.57 10.55
CA ASP A 200 17.47 6.44 9.82
C ASP A 200 16.82 5.10 10.24
N ASP A 201 15.51 5.13 10.47
CA ASP A 201 14.71 3.97 10.89
C ASP A 201 14.63 2.89 9.81
N PHE A 202 14.53 3.32 8.55
CA PHE A 202 14.53 2.49 7.35
C PHE A 202 15.06 3.30 6.17
N PHE A 203 15.97 2.72 5.41
CA PHE A 203 16.53 3.33 4.20
C PHE A 203 17.09 2.27 3.25
N ARG A 204 17.25 2.65 1.98
CA ARG A 204 17.86 1.81 0.96
C ARG A 204 18.87 2.63 0.15
N PRO A 205 20.18 2.42 0.35
CA PRO A 205 21.21 3.14 -0.39
C PRO A 205 21.14 2.86 -1.90
N PHE A 206 21.59 3.80 -2.71
CA PHE A 206 21.72 3.59 -4.13
C PHE A 206 22.57 2.34 -4.43
N GLY A 207 22.11 1.52 -5.39
CA GLY A 207 22.76 0.27 -5.77
C GLY A 207 22.41 -0.93 -4.88
N SER A 208 21.61 -0.74 -3.81
CA SER A 208 21.08 -1.84 -3.02
C SER A 208 19.64 -2.15 -3.42
N VAL A 209 19.34 -3.44 -3.62
CA VAL A 209 17.97 -3.93 -3.75
C VAL A 209 17.34 -4.20 -2.37
N GLU A 210 18.18 -4.43 -1.36
CA GLU A 210 17.78 -4.73 0.01
C GLU A 210 17.65 -3.45 0.83
N ALA A 211 16.55 -3.32 1.54
CA ALA A 211 16.36 -2.27 2.53
C ALA A 211 17.10 -2.56 3.84
N LYS A 212 17.51 -1.52 4.53
CA LYS A 212 18.08 -1.56 5.88
C LYS A 212 17.02 -1.06 6.85
N VAL A 213 16.72 -1.88 7.88
CA VAL A 213 15.72 -1.55 8.90
C VAL A 213 16.29 -1.73 10.30
N ARG A 214 15.99 -0.77 11.17
CA ARG A 214 16.27 -0.84 12.62
C ARG A 214 14.96 -1.13 13.35
N GLY A 215 14.55 -2.39 13.43
CA GLY A 215 13.20 -2.83 13.76
C GLY A 215 12.54 -2.12 14.95
N GLN A 216 13.13 -2.16 16.16
CA GLN A 216 12.53 -1.50 17.33
C GLN A 216 12.49 0.02 17.16
N TYR A 217 13.59 0.61 16.69
CA TYR A 217 13.67 2.06 16.45
C TYR A 217 12.64 2.52 15.40
N SER A 218 12.41 1.72 14.35
CA SER A 218 11.37 2.01 13.36
C SER A 218 9.96 2.04 13.97
N VAL A 219 9.65 1.16 14.92
CA VAL A 219 8.38 1.21 15.67
C VAL A 219 8.28 2.48 16.51
N GLU A 220 9.37 2.88 17.18
CA GLU A 220 9.42 4.12 17.96
C GLU A 220 9.21 5.35 17.07
N CYS A 221 9.88 5.43 15.92
CA CYS A 221 9.70 6.50 14.92
C CYS A 221 8.27 6.55 14.40
N TYR A 222 7.68 5.40 14.08
CA TYR A 222 6.28 5.29 13.64
C TYR A 222 5.31 5.82 14.70
N ASN A 223 5.45 5.39 15.96
CA ASN A 223 4.59 5.82 17.05
C ASN A 223 4.71 7.33 17.32
N ASN A 224 5.94 7.85 17.34
CA ASN A 224 6.20 9.28 17.52
C ASN A 224 5.59 10.12 16.39
N ALA A 225 5.78 9.69 15.14
CA ALA A 225 5.22 10.39 13.98
C ALA A 225 3.69 10.36 13.98
N ASN A 226 3.07 9.20 14.29
CA ASN A 226 1.62 9.08 14.39
C ASN A 226 1.04 10.00 15.48
N GLU A 227 1.62 9.99 16.68
CA GLU A 227 1.19 10.86 17.78
C GLU A 227 1.25 12.34 17.39
N ASN A 228 2.39 12.80 16.84
CA ASN A 228 2.58 14.22 16.53
C ASN A 228 1.74 14.70 15.34
N ALA A 229 1.54 13.84 14.32
CA ALA A 229 0.63 14.16 13.22
C ALA A 229 -0.85 14.20 13.67
N LEU A 230 -1.27 13.32 14.60
CA LEU A 230 -2.62 13.39 15.21
C LEU A 230 -2.81 14.67 16.02
N LYS A 231 -1.78 15.12 16.76
CA LYS A 231 -1.82 16.40 17.47
C LYS A 231 -1.95 17.60 16.50
N ASP A 232 -1.17 17.59 15.42
CA ASP A 232 -1.22 18.64 14.40
C ASP A 232 -2.60 18.69 13.73
N PHE A 233 -3.16 17.51 13.37
CA PHE A 233 -4.51 17.41 12.81
C PHE A 233 -5.58 17.92 13.79
N ALA A 234 -5.54 17.48 15.07
CA ALA A 234 -6.49 17.89 16.09
C ALA A 234 -6.44 19.42 16.31
N ALA A 235 -5.23 19.99 16.37
CA ALA A 235 -5.06 21.44 16.55
C ALA A 235 -5.66 22.24 15.38
N LYS A 236 -5.43 21.81 14.11
CA LYS A 236 -6.03 22.42 12.92
C LYS A 236 -7.55 22.36 12.92
N LYS A 237 -8.11 21.26 13.44
CA LYS A 237 -9.56 21.07 13.62
C LYS A 237 -10.12 21.75 14.86
N GLN A 238 -9.31 22.37 15.70
CA GLN A 238 -9.68 22.94 17.00
C GLN A 238 -10.34 21.90 17.94
N LEU A 239 -9.83 20.66 17.87
CA LEU A 239 -10.26 19.52 18.68
C LEU A 239 -9.15 19.10 19.66
N ASN A 240 -9.54 18.41 20.73
CA ASN A 240 -8.59 17.63 21.52
C ASN A 240 -8.33 16.29 20.82
N ILE A 241 -7.14 15.72 21.03
CA ILE A 241 -6.82 14.41 20.45
C ILE A 241 -7.83 13.33 20.89
N LYS A 242 -8.40 13.45 22.10
CA LYS A 242 -9.43 12.54 22.60
C LYS A 242 -10.72 12.57 21.78
N ASP A 243 -11.07 13.73 21.23
CA ASP A 243 -12.30 13.89 20.43
C ASP A 243 -12.18 13.13 19.10
N LEU A 244 -10.95 12.86 18.63
CA LEU A 244 -10.74 12.07 17.40
C LEU A 244 -11.28 10.65 17.54
N PHE A 245 -11.20 10.06 18.73
CA PHE A 245 -11.67 8.69 18.96
C PHE A 245 -13.19 8.54 18.92
N SER A 246 -13.94 9.63 19.13
CA SER A 246 -15.40 9.63 19.04
C SER A 246 -15.91 9.98 17.64
N ASN A 247 -15.10 10.69 16.85
CA ASN A 247 -15.53 11.30 15.59
C ASN A 247 -15.03 10.59 14.34
N TYR A 248 -14.02 9.73 14.48
CA TYR A 248 -13.32 9.14 13.33
C TYR A 248 -13.08 7.65 13.50
N ARG A 249 -13.03 6.97 12.36
CA ARG A 249 -12.40 5.66 12.20
C ARG A 249 -10.95 5.83 11.78
N PHE A 250 -10.12 4.81 11.99
CA PHE A 250 -8.68 4.92 11.76
C PHE A 250 -8.22 3.87 10.76
N ILE A 251 -7.52 4.30 9.72
CA ILE A 251 -6.77 3.45 8.80
C ILE A 251 -5.31 3.90 8.88
N LEU A 252 -4.45 3.03 9.34
CA LEU A 252 -3.03 3.28 9.49
C LEU A 252 -2.23 2.53 8.42
N HIS A 253 -1.05 3.02 8.11
CA HIS A 253 -0.07 2.28 7.30
C HIS A 253 0.30 0.94 7.96
N VAL A 254 0.35 -0.14 7.16
CA VAL A 254 0.49 -1.52 7.64
C VAL A 254 1.74 -2.17 7.03
N PRO A 255 2.95 -1.96 7.58
CA PRO A 255 4.14 -2.71 7.16
C PRO A 255 4.04 -4.20 7.51
N PHE A 256 3.42 -4.50 8.63
CA PHE A 256 2.98 -5.82 9.11
C PHE A 256 1.81 -5.62 10.07
N ALA A 257 0.96 -6.63 10.20
CA ALA A 257 -0.35 -6.48 10.84
C ALA A 257 -0.29 -5.93 12.28
N LYS A 258 0.70 -6.32 13.08
CA LYS A 258 0.80 -5.90 14.48
C LYS A 258 1.22 -4.44 14.66
N MET A 259 1.98 -3.83 13.74
CA MET A 259 2.49 -2.46 13.90
C MET A 259 1.40 -1.40 14.11
N PRO A 260 0.36 -1.29 13.25
CA PRO A 260 -0.73 -0.34 13.48
C PRO A 260 -1.55 -0.66 14.73
N ILE A 261 -1.69 -1.94 15.11
CA ILE A 261 -2.38 -2.35 16.33
C ILE A 261 -1.63 -1.82 17.56
N ASP A 262 -0.32 -2.08 17.64
CA ASP A 262 0.51 -1.62 18.76
C ASP A 262 0.58 -0.08 18.83
N SER A 263 0.62 0.58 17.67
CA SER A 263 0.58 2.05 17.60
C SER A 263 -0.75 2.62 18.12
N MET A 264 -1.87 2.01 17.75
CA MET A 264 -3.17 2.45 18.30
C MET A 264 -3.24 2.21 19.81
N HIS A 265 -2.76 1.08 20.31
CA HIS A 265 -2.67 0.84 21.76
C HIS A 265 -1.80 1.86 22.47
N TYR A 266 -0.65 2.24 21.88
CA TYR A 266 0.22 3.30 22.41
C TYR A 266 -0.53 4.64 22.52
N ILE A 267 -1.20 5.07 21.46
CA ILE A 267 -1.98 6.32 21.43
C ILE A 267 -3.17 6.26 22.39
N LEU A 268 -3.95 5.19 22.36
CA LEU A 268 -5.12 5.02 23.23
C LEU A 268 -4.73 4.96 24.71
N LYS A 269 -3.61 4.32 25.07
CA LYS A 269 -3.12 4.31 26.44
C LYS A 269 -2.84 5.72 26.95
N LYS A 270 -2.30 6.57 26.10
CA LYS A 270 -1.90 7.93 26.47
C LYS A 270 -3.08 8.91 26.55
N TYR A 271 -4.10 8.75 25.69
CA TYR A 271 -5.14 9.76 25.50
C TYR A 271 -6.57 9.26 25.74
N TYR A 272 -6.79 7.97 25.93
CA TYR A 272 -8.13 7.39 26.05
C TYR A 272 -8.32 6.60 27.35
N SER A 273 -7.56 5.51 27.57
CA SER A 273 -7.65 4.69 28.78
C SER A 273 -6.38 3.89 29.02
N ASP A 274 -5.96 3.80 30.31
CA ASP A 274 -4.88 2.91 30.76
C ASP A 274 -5.31 1.44 30.77
N ASP A 275 -6.63 1.15 30.82
CA ASP A 275 -7.17 -0.21 30.82
C ASP A 275 -7.10 -0.81 29.40
N GLU A 276 -6.39 -1.93 29.26
CA GLU A 276 -6.22 -2.63 28.00
C GLU A 276 -7.54 -3.20 27.46
N SER A 277 -8.43 -3.66 28.35
CA SER A 277 -9.72 -4.20 27.93
C SER A 277 -10.60 -3.13 27.31
N VAL A 278 -10.55 -1.90 27.83
CA VAL A 278 -11.25 -0.73 27.28
C VAL A 278 -10.69 -0.34 25.91
N ARG A 279 -9.35 -0.39 25.75
CA ARG A 279 -8.72 -0.11 24.44
C ARG A 279 -9.08 -1.15 23.40
N ASN A 280 -9.09 -2.44 23.78
CA ASN A 280 -9.50 -3.53 22.90
C ASN A 280 -10.96 -3.35 22.46
N ALA A 281 -11.87 -3.12 23.41
CA ALA A 281 -13.28 -2.88 23.13
C ALA A 281 -13.49 -1.67 22.18
N TYR A 282 -12.70 -0.61 22.35
CA TYR A 282 -12.74 0.53 21.44
C TYR A 282 -12.32 0.13 20.02
N LEU A 283 -11.16 -0.57 19.85
CA LEU A 283 -10.69 -1.00 18.52
C LEU A 283 -11.68 -1.95 17.82
N GLU A 284 -12.31 -2.84 18.57
CA GLU A 284 -13.39 -3.69 18.07
C GLU A 284 -14.61 -2.86 17.62
N SER A 285 -15.01 -1.86 18.40
CA SER A 285 -16.19 -1.02 18.11
C SER A 285 -16.07 -0.22 16.81
N ILE A 286 -14.85 0.13 16.41
CA ILE A 286 -14.55 0.82 15.16
C ILE A 286 -14.13 -0.14 14.02
N ASP A 287 -14.23 -1.46 14.22
CA ASP A 287 -13.82 -2.51 13.27
C ASP A 287 -12.36 -2.41 12.81
N PHE A 288 -11.46 -1.92 13.66
CA PHE A 288 -10.08 -1.60 13.30
C PHE A 288 -9.31 -2.79 12.71
N TYR A 289 -9.55 -3.98 13.25
CA TYR A 289 -8.86 -5.21 12.85
C TYR A 289 -9.18 -5.64 11.41
N ASP A 290 -10.36 -5.29 10.89
CA ASP A 290 -10.77 -5.60 9.51
C ASP A 290 -9.83 -4.97 8.46
N GLY A 291 -9.18 -3.84 8.80
CA GLY A 291 -8.21 -3.18 7.93
C GLY A 291 -6.82 -3.81 7.93
N VAL A 292 -6.43 -4.53 8.96
CA VAL A 292 -5.06 -5.05 9.10
C VAL A 292 -4.91 -6.53 8.74
N GLU A 293 -6.01 -7.28 8.71
CA GLU A 293 -6.03 -8.74 8.53
C GLU A 293 -5.36 -9.19 7.22
N ALA A 294 -5.63 -8.50 6.11
CA ALA A 294 -5.08 -8.88 4.81
C ALA A 294 -3.55 -8.87 4.77
N ALA A 295 -2.91 -7.97 5.50
CA ALA A 295 -1.46 -7.87 5.54
C ALA A 295 -0.80 -9.14 6.09
N MET A 296 -1.50 -9.92 6.94
CA MET A 296 -0.98 -11.18 7.51
C MET A 296 -0.61 -12.21 6.43
N GLU A 297 -1.30 -12.18 5.29
CA GLU A 297 -1.12 -13.13 4.19
C GLU A 297 -0.50 -12.51 2.93
N VAL A 298 -0.53 -11.19 2.81
CA VAL A 298 -0.01 -10.49 1.61
C VAL A 298 1.42 -10.06 1.81
N GLY A 299 1.78 -9.70 3.04
CA GLY A 299 3.06 -9.07 3.37
C GLY A 299 3.03 -7.55 3.14
N ASN A 300 4.21 -6.93 3.15
CA ASN A 300 4.36 -5.49 3.01
C ASN A 300 4.30 -5.06 1.54
N LEU A 301 3.36 -4.22 1.20
CA LEU A 301 3.26 -3.56 -0.13
C LEU A 301 3.87 -2.15 -0.12
N TYR A 302 4.67 -1.80 0.90
CA TYR A 302 5.21 -0.45 1.10
C TYR A 302 4.12 0.62 0.89
N THR A 303 4.22 1.43 -0.18
CA THR A 303 3.26 2.50 -0.49
C THR A 303 1.82 2.01 -0.70
N GLY A 304 1.64 0.75 -1.08
CA GLY A 304 0.32 0.13 -1.30
C GLY A 304 -0.37 -0.39 -0.04
N SER A 305 0.39 -0.66 1.04
CA SER A 305 -0.14 -1.33 2.23
C SER A 305 -1.33 -0.62 2.86
N ILE A 306 -1.32 0.71 2.92
CA ILE A 306 -2.42 1.48 3.50
C ILE A 306 -3.69 1.46 2.63
N PHE A 307 -3.56 1.39 1.29
CA PHE A 307 -4.71 1.27 0.39
C PHE A 307 -5.28 -0.15 0.39
N LEU A 308 -4.43 -1.18 0.57
CA LEU A 308 -4.87 -2.55 0.83
C LEU A 308 -5.73 -2.57 2.10
N SER A 309 -5.21 -2.00 3.20
CA SER A 309 -5.91 -1.88 4.48
C SER A 309 -7.25 -1.16 4.33
N LEU A 310 -7.29 0.00 3.67
CA LEU A 310 -8.51 0.76 3.42
C LEU A 310 -9.55 -0.04 2.63
N ALA A 311 -9.14 -0.74 1.57
CA ALA A 311 -10.06 -1.52 0.75
C ALA A 311 -10.68 -2.69 1.53
N PHE A 312 -9.87 -3.44 2.28
CA PHE A 312 -10.36 -4.54 3.13
C PHE A 312 -11.26 -4.03 4.24
N TYR A 313 -10.87 -2.95 4.93
CA TYR A 313 -11.70 -2.31 5.92
C TYR A 313 -13.09 -1.97 5.37
N LEU A 314 -13.16 -1.22 4.27
CA LEU A 314 -14.44 -0.85 3.66
C LEU A 314 -15.26 -2.10 3.27
N LYS A 315 -14.64 -3.10 2.64
CA LYS A 315 -15.32 -4.33 2.22
C LYS A 315 -15.90 -5.09 3.41
N ARG A 316 -15.13 -5.29 4.47
CA ARG A 316 -15.54 -6.02 5.67
C ARG A 316 -16.62 -5.27 6.44
N VAL A 317 -16.44 -3.96 6.64
CA VAL A 317 -17.39 -3.18 7.45
C VAL A 317 -18.73 -3.00 6.73
N PHE A 318 -18.72 -2.72 5.42
CA PHE A 318 -19.97 -2.65 4.65
C PHE A 318 -20.72 -3.99 4.58
N SER A 319 -20.04 -5.12 4.78
CA SER A 319 -20.73 -6.41 4.90
C SER A 319 -21.48 -6.60 6.22
N LYS A 320 -21.19 -5.77 7.25
CA LYS A 320 -21.77 -5.84 8.60
C LYS A 320 -22.78 -4.71 8.85
N LYS A 321 -22.48 -3.51 8.36
CA LYS A 321 -23.28 -2.29 8.63
C LYS A 321 -23.03 -1.21 7.59
N ASP A 322 -24.00 -0.31 7.41
CA ASP A 322 -23.82 0.90 6.61
C ASP A 322 -23.00 1.93 7.39
N ILE A 323 -21.92 2.39 6.78
CA ILE A 323 -21.02 3.42 7.32
C ILE A 323 -20.99 4.67 6.43
N THR A 324 -21.98 4.84 5.57
CA THR A 324 -22.08 6.01 4.68
C THR A 324 -22.13 7.30 5.51
N GLY A 325 -21.31 8.28 5.14
CA GLY A 325 -21.19 9.57 5.82
C GLY A 325 -20.21 9.56 7.01
N GLU A 326 -19.75 8.41 7.46
CA GLU A 326 -18.71 8.34 8.49
C GLU A 326 -17.36 8.85 7.98
N LYS A 327 -16.52 9.28 8.91
CA LYS A 327 -15.21 9.87 8.62
C LYS A 327 -14.08 8.92 8.99
N ILE A 328 -13.06 8.90 8.15
CA ILE A 328 -11.85 8.10 8.33
C ILE A 328 -10.64 9.04 8.44
N LEU A 329 -9.79 8.84 9.44
CA LEU A 329 -8.43 9.32 9.46
C LEU A 329 -7.53 8.29 8.78
N PHE A 330 -6.98 8.69 7.65
CA PHE A 330 -6.08 7.89 6.82
C PHE A 330 -4.64 8.32 7.13
N CYS A 331 -3.95 7.52 7.96
CA CYS A 331 -2.66 7.83 8.53
C CYS A 331 -1.54 7.14 7.74
N SER A 332 -0.99 7.83 6.75
CA SER A 332 0.06 7.31 5.87
C SER A 332 1.45 7.64 6.41
N TYR A 333 2.23 6.62 6.73
CA TYR A 333 3.61 6.74 7.17
C TYR A 333 4.59 6.40 6.05
N GLY A 334 5.65 7.18 5.94
CA GLY A 334 6.84 6.88 5.14
C GLY A 334 8.07 7.06 6.01
N SER A 335 8.91 6.04 6.09
CA SER A 335 10.16 6.09 6.85
C SER A 335 11.11 7.18 6.36
N GLY A 336 11.98 7.65 7.25
CA GLY A 336 12.94 8.68 6.93
C GLY A 336 12.78 10.08 7.54
N ASN A 337 11.59 10.60 8.07
CA ASN A 337 10.24 10.06 7.96
C ASN A 337 9.21 11.16 7.68
N ILE A 338 8.03 10.74 7.31
CA ILE A 338 6.83 11.58 7.27
C ILE A 338 5.62 10.76 7.75
N MET A 339 4.73 11.39 8.52
CA MET A 339 3.36 10.92 8.75
C MET A 339 2.41 11.98 8.21
N ILE A 340 1.46 11.55 7.35
CA ILE A 340 0.42 12.43 6.81
C ILE A 340 -0.92 11.82 7.17
N ILE A 341 -1.82 12.64 7.71
CA ILE A 341 -3.17 12.24 8.10
C ILE A 341 -4.18 13.01 7.26
N TYR A 342 -4.92 12.29 6.42
CA TYR A 342 -6.04 12.84 5.66
C TYR A 342 -7.37 12.47 6.30
N GLU A 343 -8.31 13.41 6.26
CA GLU A 343 -9.73 13.15 6.56
C GLU A 343 -10.44 12.74 5.28
N PHE A 344 -10.97 11.51 5.26
CA PHE A 344 -11.92 11.08 4.24
C PHE A 344 -13.34 11.05 4.82
N THR A 345 -14.32 11.31 3.96
CA THR A 345 -15.74 11.05 4.23
C THR A 345 -16.24 9.98 3.28
N ILE A 346 -16.91 8.95 3.80
CA ILE A 346 -17.47 7.85 3.02
C ILE A 346 -18.71 8.36 2.27
N GLU A 347 -18.68 8.28 0.93
CA GLU A 347 -19.74 8.83 0.08
C GLU A 347 -20.92 7.86 -0.09
N LYS A 348 -22.07 8.40 -0.50
CA LYS A 348 -23.31 7.62 -0.67
C LYS A 348 -23.21 6.48 -1.69
N GLY A 349 -22.32 6.60 -2.68
CA GLY A 349 -22.05 5.56 -3.67
C GLY A 349 -21.05 4.47 -3.22
N ALA A 350 -20.47 4.58 -2.02
CA ALA A 350 -19.39 3.72 -1.58
C ALA A 350 -19.79 2.23 -1.54
N PHE A 351 -20.98 1.92 -1.01
CA PHE A 351 -21.47 0.54 -0.96
C PHE A 351 -21.55 -0.08 -2.36
N ASP A 352 -22.02 0.66 -3.37
CA ASP A 352 -22.15 0.17 -4.73
C ASP A 352 -20.80 -0.13 -5.41
N ILE A 353 -19.76 0.59 -5.06
CA ILE A 353 -18.39 0.33 -5.52
C ILE A 353 -17.79 -0.86 -4.77
N VAL A 354 -17.87 -0.86 -3.44
CA VAL A 354 -17.26 -1.88 -2.57
C VAL A 354 -17.84 -3.28 -2.82
N LYS A 355 -19.14 -3.39 -3.11
CA LYS A 355 -19.76 -4.70 -3.41
C LYS A 355 -19.18 -5.37 -4.66
N LEU A 356 -18.65 -4.58 -5.62
CA LEU A 356 -18.04 -5.10 -6.86
C LEU A 356 -16.61 -5.66 -6.64
N TRP A 357 -16.00 -5.42 -5.49
CA TRP A 357 -14.66 -5.92 -5.21
C TRP A 357 -14.70 -7.38 -4.74
N ASP A 358 -13.95 -8.24 -5.39
CA ASP A 358 -13.70 -9.61 -4.95
C ASP A 358 -12.35 -9.71 -4.22
N LEU A 359 -12.28 -9.14 -3.01
CA LEU A 359 -11.04 -9.14 -2.23
C LEU A 359 -10.72 -10.51 -1.61
N ASP A 360 -11.75 -11.30 -1.30
CA ASP A 360 -11.53 -12.67 -0.81
C ASP A 360 -11.00 -13.58 -1.92
N GLY A 361 -11.53 -13.44 -3.14
CA GLY A 361 -10.99 -14.11 -4.32
C GLY A 361 -9.56 -13.70 -4.61
N LEU A 362 -9.23 -12.41 -4.45
CA LEU A 362 -7.86 -11.92 -4.64
C LEU A 362 -6.85 -12.57 -3.67
N ILE A 363 -7.22 -12.74 -2.39
CA ILE A 363 -6.36 -13.43 -1.41
C ILE A 363 -6.25 -14.93 -1.70
N LYS A 364 -7.37 -15.58 -2.06
CA LYS A 364 -7.41 -17.03 -2.31
C LYS A 364 -6.74 -17.42 -3.63
N ASN A 365 -6.77 -16.55 -4.63
CA ASN A 365 -6.14 -16.78 -5.94
C ASN A 365 -4.61 -16.65 -5.82
N ARG A 366 -3.97 -17.74 -5.41
CA ARG A 366 -2.53 -17.81 -5.20
C ARG A 366 -1.99 -19.21 -5.49
N ASN A 367 -0.72 -19.26 -5.86
CA ASN A 367 0.09 -20.45 -5.97
C ASN A 367 0.92 -20.59 -4.69
N ASN A 368 0.61 -21.56 -3.85
CA ASN A 368 1.48 -21.91 -2.73
C ASN A 368 2.72 -22.58 -3.31
N VAL A 369 3.88 -21.97 -3.07
CA VAL A 369 5.15 -22.42 -3.65
C VAL A 369 6.00 -23.14 -2.62
N ASN A 370 6.88 -24.04 -3.09
CA ASN A 370 7.94 -24.60 -2.29
C ASN A 370 9.19 -23.69 -2.30
N PHE A 371 10.21 -24.06 -1.52
CA PHE A 371 11.42 -23.23 -1.40
C PHE A 371 12.22 -23.13 -2.71
N GLU A 372 12.26 -24.17 -3.56
CA GLU A 372 12.95 -24.13 -4.84
C GLU A 372 12.29 -23.15 -5.83
N GLU A 373 10.96 -23.06 -5.81
CA GLU A 373 10.20 -22.06 -6.58
C GLU A 373 10.38 -20.63 -6.05
N TYR A 374 10.61 -20.48 -4.75
CA TYR A 374 10.95 -19.20 -4.11
C TYR A 374 12.38 -18.75 -4.38
N LYS A 375 13.28 -19.64 -4.75
CA LYS A 375 14.72 -19.43 -4.85
C LYS A 375 15.12 -18.29 -5.79
N ASP A 376 14.43 -18.11 -6.93
CA ASP A 376 14.71 -17.01 -7.86
C ASP A 376 14.42 -15.65 -7.22
N PHE A 377 13.33 -15.51 -6.47
CA PHE A 377 13.05 -14.30 -5.68
C PHE A 377 14.06 -14.12 -4.55
N PHE A 378 14.36 -15.17 -3.82
CA PHE A 378 15.37 -15.18 -2.77
C PHE A 378 16.75 -14.71 -3.28
N GLN A 379 17.10 -15.00 -4.53
CA GLN A 379 18.34 -14.60 -5.19
C GLN A 379 18.24 -13.25 -5.92
N ASN A 380 17.14 -12.55 -5.84
CA ASN A 380 16.88 -11.31 -6.60
C ASN A 380 17.04 -11.48 -8.13
N LYS A 381 16.67 -12.64 -8.65
CA LYS A 381 16.84 -12.97 -10.06
C LYS A 381 15.76 -12.31 -10.92
N ILE A 382 16.19 -11.54 -11.90
CA ILE A 382 15.32 -10.92 -12.91
C ILE A 382 15.63 -11.56 -14.26
N VAL A 383 14.61 -12.18 -14.87
CA VAL A 383 14.75 -12.85 -16.17
C VAL A 383 13.59 -12.46 -17.06
N PRO A 384 13.87 -11.83 -18.22
CA PRO A 384 12.82 -11.59 -19.22
C PRO A 384 12.14 -12.89 -19.64
N GLY A 385 10.83 -12.84 -19.81
CA GLY A 385 10.06 -14.01 -20.21
C GLY A 385 8.61 -13.65 -20.50
N GLU A 386 7.95 -14.43 -21.35
CA GLU A 386 6.55 -14.23 -21.69
C GLU A 386 5.64 -14.91 -20.67
N SER A 387 4.65 -14.17 -20.18
CA SER A 387 3.61 -14.68 -19.28
C SER A 387 2.26 -14.03 -19.57
N LYS A 388 1.19 -14.57 -19.01
CA LYS A 388 -0.13 -13.94 -19.06
C LYS A 388 -0.11 -12.62 -18.29
N GLY A 389 -0.81 -11.60 -18.81
CA GLY A 389 -0.80 -10.25 -18.24
C GLY A 389 0.38 -9.42 -18.73
N PHE A 390 0.84 -8.48 -17.91
CA PHE A 390 2.06 -7.70 -18.19
C PHE A 390 3.30 -8.45 -17.73
N TYR A 391 4.36 -8.37 -18.52
CA TYR A 391 5.63 -9.05 -18.23
C TYR A 391 6.82 -8.24 -18.73
N LEU A 392 7.99 -8.45 -18.12
CA LEU A 392 9.27 -7.96 -18.60
C LEU A 392 9.66 -8.80 -19.83
N LYS A 393 9.55 -8.21 -21.01
CA LYS A 393 9.83 -8.86 -22.30
C LYS A 393 11.33 -8.94 -22.59
N GLU A 394 12.05 -7.87 -22.27
CA GLU A 394 13.47 -7.73 -22.60
C GLU A 394 14.16 -6.84 -21.58
N LEU A 395 15.37 -7.22 -21.19
CA LEU A 395 16.32 -6.36 -20.50
C LEU A 395 17.48 -6.09 -21.49
N ARG A 396 17.51 -4.89 -22.04
CA ARG A 396 18.51 -4.49 -23.04
C ARG A 396 19.91 -4.43 -22.40
N ASN A 397 20.96 -4.51 -23.24
CA ASN A 397 22.35 -4.45 -22.77
C ASN A 397 22.70 -3.13 -22.04
N ASP A 398 21.98 -2.05 -22.32
CA ASP A 398 22.12 -0.76 -21.64
C ASP A 398 21.31 -0.67 -20.33
N GLY A 399 20.65 -1.77 -19.92
CA GLY A 399 19.83 -1.87 -18.71
C GLY A 399 18.39 -1.41 -18.89
N TYR A 400 17.99 -0.91 -20.07
CA TYR A 400 16.62 -0.47 -20.32
C TYR A 400 15.65 -1.64 -20.35
N ARG A 401 14.50 -1.51 -19.66
CA ARG A 401 13.45 -2.54 -19.57
C ARG A 401 12.37 -2.33 -20.62
N VAL A 402 12.05 -3.39 -21.36
CA VAL A 402 10.97 -3.41 -22.36
C VAL A 402 9.88 -4.35 -21.86
N TYR A 403 8.65 -3.87 -21.90
CA TYR A 403 7.49 -4.59 -21.37
C TYR A 403 6.58 -5.10 -22.49
N GLY A 404 5.95 -6.25 -22.27
CA GLY A 404 4.94 -6.85 -23.12
C GLY A 404 3.63 -7.05 -22.36
N TYR A 405 2.59 -7.39 -23.13
CA TYR A 405 1.28 -7.80 -22.60
C TYR A 405 0.75 -8.97 -23.42
N ARG A 406 0.22 -9.97 -22.71
CA ARG A 406 -0.47 -11.13 -23.31
C ARG A 406 -1.83 -11.30 -22.60
N ALA A 407 -2.91 -11.31 -23.38
CA ALA A 407 -4.29 -11.46 -22.89
C ALA A 407 -4.56 -12.83 -22.23
#